data_3f371218e86b8df7dd3a9fc2f43abd7a
#
_entry.id   3f371218e86b8df7dd3a9fc2f43abd7a
#
_cell.length_a   1.000
_cell.length_b   1.000
_cell.length_c   1.000
_cell.angle_alpha   90.00
_cell.angle_beta   90.00
_cell.angle_gamma   90.00
#
_symmetry.space_group_name_H-M   'P 1'
#
loop_
_entity.id
_entity.type
_entity.pdbx_description
1 polymer ?
#
loop_
_entity_poly.entity_id
_entity_poly.type
_entity_poly.pdbx_seq_one_letter_code
_entity_poly.pdbx_strand_id
1 'polypeptide(L)'
;RQAAKGLSEALRHREARKVYWAAVAGVPNPPAGTISYGLVKGSGHGRQGEGEKMQCIHPDAISSTEGAKRAVSDFMVLSRLANRGAWVALVPITGRTHQLRAHMAEIGNPIIGDGKYGGSGQQNLGDGWGAQFGGDISKKLHLHARYLKIEHPFEKRIIEIKADLPSHMARTWKTFQWDLAESPNDPFIDEGL
;
A
#
# COMPACT_ATOMS: atom_id res chain seq x y z
N ARG A 1 -9.89 27.81 5.82
CA ARG A 1 -10.75 26.98 4.94
C ARG A 1 -10.23 26.89 3.52
N GLN A 2 -9.73 28.00 2.90
CA GLN A 2 -9.21 27.99 1.53
C GLN A 2 -7.96 27.11 1.39
N ALA A 3 -7.00 27.15 2.34
CA ALA A 3 -5.81 26.34 2.33
C ALA A 3 -6.12 24.83 2.37
N ALA A 4 -7.07 24.41 3.23
CA ALA A 4 -7.48 23.02 3.32
C ALA A 4 -8.13 22.52 2.03
N LYS A 5 -8.93 23.38 1.35
CA LYS A 5 -9.53 23.05 0.06
C LYS A 5 -8.45 22.91 -1.02
N GLY A 6 -7.53 23.88 -1.12
CA GLY A 6 -6.43 23.84 -2.08
C GLY A 6 -5.52 22.63 -1.90
N LEU A 7 -5.14 22.28 -0.66
CA LEU A 7 -4.38 21.06 -0.35
C LEU A 7 -5.16 19.78 -0.69
N SER A 8 -6.45 19.74 -0.39
CA SER A 8 -7.28 18.58 -0.75
C SER A 8 -7.40 18.38 -2.26
N GLU A 9 -7.49 19.47 -3.01
CA GLU A 9 -7.48 19.44 -4.46
C GLU A 9 -6.12 18.99 -5.01
N ALA A 10 -5.02 19.59 -4.56
CA ALA A 10 -3.67 19.21 -4.95
C ALA A 10 -3.36 17.73 -4.62
N LEU A 11 -3.84 17.23 -3.47
CA LEU A 11 -3.69 15.80 -3.10
C LEU A 11 -4.53 14.85 -3.97
N ARG A 12 -5.62 15.35 -4.58
CA ARG A 12 -6.46 14.56 -5.52
C ARG A 12 -5.92 14.57 -6.94
N HIS A 13 -5.22 15.63 -7.31
CA HIS A 13 -4.65 15.75 -8.65
C HIS A 13 -3.43 14.83 -8.81
N ARG A 14 -3.18 14.39 -10.06
CA ARG A 14 -2.06 13.52 -10.43
C ARG A 14 -0.68 14.15 -10.19
N GLU A 15 -0.63 15.42 -9.83
CA GLU A 15 0.59 16.19 -9.57
C GLU A 15 1.22 15.88 -8.21
N ALA A 16 0.45 15.28 -7.27
CA ALA A 16 0.99 14.85 -5.99
C ALA A 16 1.63 13.46 -6.11
N ARG A 17 2.94 13.38 -5.97
CA ARG A 17 3.66 12.10 -5.87
C ARG A 17 3.56 11.57 -4.45
N LYS A 18 3.03 10.38 -4.27
CA LYS A 18 2.83 9.71 -2.98
C LYS A 18 3.50 8.37 -3.01
N VAL A 19 4.45 8.14 -2.11
CA VAL A 19 5.10 6.84 -1.94
C VAL A 19 4.71 6.28 -0.58
N TYR A 20 4.20 5.06 -0.58
CA TYR A 20 3.88 4.30 0.62
C TYR A 20 4.89 3.17 0.79
N TRP A 21 5.20 2.85 2.03
CA TRP A 21 5.92 1.64 2.39
C TRP A 21 4.98 0.65 3.05
N ALA A 22 5.13 -0.61 2.70
CA ALA A 22 4.40 -1.70 3.33
C ALA A 22 5.30 -2.90 3.57
N ALA A 23 5.00 -3.66 4.62
CA ALA A 23 5.46 -5.03 4.75
C ALA A 23 4.33 -5.95 4.30
N VAL A 24 4.65 -6.88 3.39
CA VAL A 24 3.69 -7.81 2.79
C VAL A 24 4.04 -9.25 3.06
N ALA A 25 3.04 -10.12 3.07
CA ALA A 25 3.21 -11.56 3.16
C ALA A 25 3.67 -12.11 1.81
N GLY A 26 4.66 -13.01 1.84
CA GLY A 26 5.30 -13.51 0.62
C GLY A 26 6.11 -12.43 -0.10
N VAL A 27 6.63 -12.79 -1.24
CA VAL A 27 7.45 -11.89 -2.09
C VAL A 27 6.78 -11.75 -3.45
N PRO A 28 6.38 -10.53 -3.86
CA PRO A 28 5.83 -10.31 -5.19
C PRO A 28 6.75 -10.83 -6.29
N ASN A 29 6.16 -11.51 -7.28
CA ASN A 29 6.84 -11.98 -8.47
C ASN A 29 6.00 -11.64 -9.71
N PRO A 30 6.46 -10.76 -10.60
CA PRO A 30 7.77 -10.07 -10.62
C PRO A 30 7.98 -9.13 -9.42
N PRO A 31 9.23 -8.72 -9.12
CA PRO A 31 9.55 -7.87 -7.96
C PRO A 31 9.12 -6.41 -8.12
N ALA A 32 8.73 -6.01 -9.31
CA ALA A 32 8.18 -4.69 -9.61
C ALA A 32 7.13 -4.80 -10.71
N GLY A 33 6.18 -3.88 -10.71
CA GLY A 33 5.14 -3.86 -11.74
C GLY A 33 4.00 -2.91 -11.44
N THR A 34 3.00 -2.96 -12.31
CA THR A 34 1.77 -2.17 -12.22
C THR A 34 0.57 -3.09 -12.03
N ILE A 35 -0.25 -2.77 -11.04
CA ILE A 35 -1.52 -3.45 -10.75
C ILE A 35 -2.65 -2.56 -11.29
N SER A 36 -3.46 -3.07 -12.22
CA SER A 36 -4.49 -2.29 -12.93
C SER A 36 -5.91 -2.83 -12.74
N TYR A 37 -6.18 -3.58 -11.69
CA TYR A 37 -7.53 -4.02 -11.34
C TYR A 37 -8.43 -2.84 -11.02
N GLY A 38 -9.70 -2.91 -11.49
CA GLY A 38 -10.72 -1.98 -11.04
C GLY A 38 -11.13 -2.25 -9.60
N LEU A 39 -11.80 -1.27 -9.00
CA LEU A 39 -12.34 -1.40 -7.65
C LEU A 39 -13.83 -1.03 -7.62
N VAL A 40 -14.61 -1.87 -6.98
CA VAL A 40 -16.03 -1.65 -6.70
C VAL A 40 -16.29 -1.84 -5.21
N LYS A 41 -17.29 -1.15 -4.68
CA LYS A 41 -17.75 -1.44 -3.31
C LYS A 41 -18.39 -2.82 -3.28
N GLY A 42 -17.87 -3.70 -2.43
CA GLY A 42 -18.50 -5.00 -2.21
C GLY A 42 -19.90 -4.84 -1.63
N SER A 43 -20.86 -5.63 -2.11
CA SER A 43 -22.21 -5.75 -1.56
C SER A 43 -22.16 -6.52 -0.22
N GLY A 44 -21.43 -6.00 0.76
CA GLY A 44 -21.35 -6.62 2.07
C GLY A 44 -22.63 -6.39 2.85
N HIS A 45 -23.47 -7.40 2.98
CA HIS A 45 -24.40 -7.53 4.10
C HIS A 45 -23.58 -7.91 5.35
N GLY A 46 -22.59 -7.04 5.71
CA GLY A 46 -21.79 -7.20 6.92
C GLY A 46 -22.65 -6.88 8.15
N ARG A 47 -22.56 -7.70 9.19
CA ARG A 47 -23.02 -7.36 10.54
C ARG A 47 -22.53 -5.96 10.90
N GLN A 48 -23.34 -5.19 11.63
CA GLN A 48 -22.98 -3.84 12.11
C GLN A 48 -21.53 -3.78 12.60
N GLY A 49 -20.67 -3.01 11.88
CA GLY A 49 -19.27 -2.77 12.25
C GLY A 49 -18.21 -3.16 11.22
N GLU A 50 -18.49 -3.98 10.22
CA GLU A 50 -17.59 -4.25 9.12
C GLU A 50 -17.73 -3.17 8.04
N GLY A 51 -16.93 -2.11 8.13
CA GLY A 51 -16.91 -1.04 7.12
C GLY A 51 -16.69 -1.58 5.70
N GLU A 52 -17.16 -0.83 4.71
CA GLU A 52 -17.11 -1.17 3.27
C GLU A 52 -15.79 -1.85 2.85
N LYS A 53 -15.90 -3.04 2.26
CA LYS A 53 -14.78 -3.74 1.63
C LYS A 53 -14.83 -3.48 0.13
N MET A 54 -13.68 -3.13 -0.46
CA MET A 54 -13.54 -3.00 -1.91
C MET A 54 -13.26 -4.38 -2.51
N GLN A 55 -13.82 -4.66 -3.68
CA GLN A 55 -13.54 -5.84 -4.48
C GLN A 55 -12.73 -5.44 -5.70
N CYS A 56 -11.71 -6.24 -6.04
CA CYS A 56 -10.97 -6.11 -7.27
C CYS A 56 -11.77 -6.68 -8.43
N ILE A 57 -11.79 -5.96 -9.54
CA ILE A 57 -12.46 -6.32 -10.79
C ILE A 57 -11.40 -6.43 -11.88
N HIS A 58 -11.40 -7.55 -12.60
CA HIS A 58 -10.47 -7.75 -13.70
C HIS A 58 -10.55 -6.58 -14.69
N PRO A 59 -9.43 -6.13 -15.27
CA PRO A 59 -9.42 -4.98 -16.19
C PRO A 59 -10.47 -5.05 -17.30
N ASP A 60 -10.65 -6.22 -17.90
CA ASP A 60 -11.61 -6.43 -18.99
C ASP A 60 -13.07 -6.35 -18.55
N ALA A 61 -13.35 -6.53 -17.25
CA ALA A 61 -14.71 -6.51 -16.71
C ALA A 61 -15.10 -5.17 -16.09
N ILE A 62 -14.20 -4.18 -16.03
CA ILE A 62 -14.48 -2.89 -15.39
C ILE A 62 -15.65 -2.17 -16.05
N SER A 63 -15.70 -2.17 -17.38
CA SER A 63 -16.75 -1.48 -18.14
C SER A 63 -18.12 -2.12 -18.03
N SER A 64 -18.18 -3.42 -17.76
CA SER A 64 -19.42 -4.20 -17.61
C SER A 64 -19.89 -4.36 -16.17
N THR A 65 -19.11 -3.89 -15.18
CA THR A 65 -19.43 -4.00 -13.76
C THR A 65 -19.94 -2.67 -13.24
N GLU A 66 -21.18 -2.63 -12.80
CA GLU A 66 -21.79 -1.42 -12.26
C GLU A 66 -21.03 -0.90 -11.02
N GLY A 67 -20.74 0.38 -11.00
CA GLY A 67 -20.02 1.05 -9.90
C GLY A 67 -18.51 0.77 -9.84
N ALA A 68 -17.98 -0.10 -10.71
CA ALA A 68 -16.55 -0.35 -10.79
C ALA A 68 -15.81 0.89 -11.33
N LYS A 69 -14.66 1.18 -10.72
CA LYS A 69 -13.80 2.29 -11.13
C LYS A 69 -12.41 1.79 -11.37
N ARG A 70 -11.80 2.21 -12.46
CA ARG A 70 -10.39 1.93 -12.74
C ARG A 70 -9.52 2.36 -11.56
N ALA A 71 -8.62 1.48 -11.17
CA ALA A 71 -7.60 1.74 -10.16
C ALA A 71 -6.25 1.21 -10.67
N VAL A 72 -5.19 1.98 -10.42
CA VAL A 72 -3.84 1.66 -10.87
C VAL A 72 -2.87 1.97 -9.75
N SER A 73 -2.01 1.01 -9.42
CA SER A 73 -0.95 1.13 -8.42
C SER A 73 0.34 0.54 -8.98
N ASP A 74 1.45 1.25 -8.80
CA ASP A 74 2.78 0.69 -9.03
C ASP A 74 3.34 0.13 -7.72
N PHE A 75 4.14 -0.92 -7.84
CA PHE A 75 4.85 -1.52 -6.72
C PHE A 75 6.28 -1.90 -7.08
N MET A 76 7.14 -1.90 -6.07
CA MET A 76 8.53 -2.33 -6.18
C MET A 76 8.99 -2.96 -4.87
N VAL A 77 9.59 -4.14 -4.94
CA VAL A 77 10.23 -4.81 -3.79
C VAL A 77 11.54 -4.11 -3.48
N LEU A 78 11.69 -3.60 -2.27
CA LEU A 78 12.90 -2.93 -1.79
C LEU A 78 13.81 -3.91 -1.04
N SER A 79 13.24 -4.79 -0.24
CA SER A 79 13.97 -5.83 0.48
C SER A 79 13.11 -7.05 0.72
N ARG A 80 13.73 -8.19 1.03
CA ARG A 80 13.05 -9.48 1.20
C ARG A 80 13.45 -10.12 2.53
N LEU A 81 12.52 -10.87 3.10
CA LEU A 81 12.77 -11.81 4.17
C LEU A 81 12.64 -13.23 3.62
N ALA A 82 13.70 -13.73 3.01
CA ALA A 82 13.69 -14.97 2.23
C ALA A 82 12.50 -14.98 1.23
N ASN A 83 11.65 -16.00 1.27
CA ASN A 83 10.41 -16.09 0.49
C ASN A 83 9.14 -15.78 1.31
N ARG A 84 9.28 -15.32 2.55
CA ARG A 84 8.18 -15.21 3.51
C ARG A 84 7.55 -13.84 3.57
N GLY A 85 8.31 -12.80 3.29
CA GLY A 85 7.82 -11.43 3.32
C GLY A 85 8.70 -10.49 2.54
N ALA A 86 8.17 -9.33 2.24
CA ALA A 86 8.90 -8.28 1.54
C ALA A 86 8.53 -6.89 2.07
N TRP A 87 9.52 -6.01 2.05
CA TRP A 87 9.31 -4.59 2.11
C TRP A 87 9.07 -4.08 0.70
N VAL A 88 7.93 -3.45 0.48
CA VAL A 88 7.55 -2.92 -0.83
C VAL A 88 7.29 -1.42 -0.76
N ALA A 89 7.71 -0.72 -1.80
CA ALA A 89 7.26 0.62 -2.11
C ALA A 89 6.02 0.52 -3.00
N LEU A 90 5.04 1.39 -2.74
CA LEU A 90 3.76 1.44 -3.43
C LEU A 90 3.43 2.87 -3.84
N VAL A 91 3.01 3.06 -5.08
CA VAL A 91 2.55 4.35 -5.60
C VAL A 91 1.12 4.22 -6.13
N PRO A 92 0.14 4.87 -5.49
CA PRO A 92 -1.22 4.92 -6.02
C PRO A 92 -1.28 5.95 -7.16
N ILE A 93 -1.34 5.49 -8.40
CA ILE A 93 -1.55 6.35 -9.59
C ILE A 93 -2.97 6.92 -9.59
N THR A 94 -3.93 6.13 -9.12
CA THR A 94 -5.29 6.55 -8.79
C THR A 94 -5.49 6.54 -7.28
N GLY A 95 -6.49 7.24 -6.75
CA GLY A 95 -6.73 7.36 -5.31
C GLY A 95 -8.09 6.77 -4.88
N ARG A 96 -8.29 5.45 -5.04
CA ARG A 96 -9.53 4.79 -4.61
C ARG A 96 -9.42 4.33 -3.16
N THR A 97 -10.56 4.23 -2.49
CA THR A 97 -10.65 3.71 -1.11
C THR A 97 -9.98 2.35 -1.01
N HIS A 98 -9.11 2.19 -0.03
CA HIS A 98 -8.36 0.95 0.26
C HIS A 98 -7.56 0.38 -0.92
N GLN A 99 -7.27 1.18 -1.95
CA GLN A 99 -6.70 0.70 -3.21
C GLN A 99 -5.46 -0.15 -3.02
N LEU A 100 -4.45 0.34 -2.33
CA LEU A 100 -3.19 -0.38 -2.12
C LEU A 100 -3.39 -1.70 -1.36
N ARG A 101 -4.30 -1.69 -0.39
CA ARG A 101 -4.63 -2.88 0.41
C ARG A 101 -5.29 -3.97 -0.44
N ALA A 102 -6.30 -3.58 -1.22
CA ALA A 102 -7.01 -4.51 -2.11
C ALA A 102 -6.11 -5.03 -3.22
N HIS A 103 -5.31 -4.16 -3.86
CA HIS A 103 -4.39 -4.54 -4.92
C HIS A 103 -3.31 -5.52 -4.45
N MET A 104 -2.67 -5.28 -3.30
CA MET A 104 -1.65 -6.19 -2.78
C MET A 104 -2.24 -7.56 -2.39
N ALA A 105 -3.46 -7.59 -1.86
CA ALA A 105 -4.16 -8.84 -1.57
C ALA A 105 -4.52 -9.59 -2.86
N GLU A 106 -4.94 -8.87 -3.91
CA GLU A 106 -5.33 -9.45 -5.21
C GLU A 106 -4.17 -10.16 -5.90
N ILE A 107 -2.96 -9.60 -5.84
CA ILE A 107 -1.76 -10.24 -6.38
C ILE A 107 -1.17 -11.34 -5.47
N GLY A 108 -1.86 -11.69 -4.38
CA GLY A 108 -1.44 -12.76 -3.48
C GLY A 108 -0.40 -12.36 -2.41
N ASN A 109 -0.12 -11.07 -2.27
CA ASN A 109 0.84 -10.53 -1.29
C ASN A 109 0.18 -9.53 -0.35
N PRO A 110 -0.78 -9.96 0.51
CA PRO A 110 -1.50 -9.06 1.39
C PRO A 110 -0.56 -8.35 2.36
N ILE A 111 -0.94 -7.12 2.73
CA ILE A 111 -0.18 -6.33 3.70
C ILE A 111 -0.29 -6.96 5.08
N ILE A 112 0.83 -7.06 5.81
CA ILE A 112 0.87 -7.59 7.16
C ILE A 112 -0.03 -6.76 8.09
N GLY A 113 -0.84 -7.44 8.90
CA GLY A 113 -1.79 -6.80 9.81
C GLY A 113 -3.07 -6.31 9.13
N ASP A 114 -3.29 -6.64 7.84
CA ASP A 114 -4.52 -6.30 7.15
C ASP A 114 -5.61 -7.36 7.35
N GLY A 115 -6.32 -7.29 8.49
CA GLY A 115 -7.42 -8.21 8.79
C GLY A 115 -8.60 -8.11 7.83
N LYS A 116 -8.71 -7.03 7.05
CA LYS A 116 -9.82 -6.84 6.11
C LYS A 116 -9.58 -7.49 4.74
N TYR A 117 -8.35 -7.43 4.24
CA TYR A 117 -7.97 -7.90 2.91
C TYR A 117 -7.02 -9.11 2.96
N GLY A 118 -6.29 -9.27 4.05
CA GLY A 118 -5.35 -10.39 4.22
C GLY A 118 -6.02 -11.76 4.32
N GLY A 119 -7.31 -11.79 4.61
CA GLY A 119 -8.07 -13.02 4.77
C GLY A 119 -7.48 -13.94 5.84
N SER A 120 -7.76 -15.25 5.74
CA SER A 120 -7.20 -16.28 6.62
C SER A 120 -5.70 -16.51 6.40
N GLY A 121 -5.11 -15.96 5.34
CA GLY A 121 -3.68 -16.11 5.03
C GLY A 121 -2.72 -15.43 6.01
N GLN A 122 -3.22 -14.49 6.83
CA GLN A 122 -2.46 -13.90 7.93
C GLN A 122 -2.74 -14.60 9.28
N GLN A 123 -3.81 -15.35 9.36
CA GLN A 123 -4.05 -16.26 10.45
C GLN A 123 -3.28 -17.52 10.11
N ASN A 124 -2.27 -17.79 10.90
CA ASN A 124 -1.48 -18.99 10.92
C ASN A 124 -2.21 -20.18 10.26
N LEU A 125 -1.98 -20.42 8.98
CA LEU A 125 -2.53 -21.56 8.23
C LEU A 125 -1.83 -22.89 8.60
N GLY A 126 -1.22 -22.96 9.78
CA GLY A 126 -0.43 -24.10 10.22
C GLY A 126 1.02 -24.04 9.74
N ASP A 127 1.38 -23.10 8.87
CA ASP A 127 2.76 -22.84 8.46
C ASP A 127 3.54 -21.97 9.46
N GLY A 128 2.85 -21.49 10.49
CA GLY A 128 3.45 -20.71 11.56
C GLY A 128 3.90 -19.30 11.12
N TRP A 129 3.29 -18.73 10.08
CA TRP A 129 3.75 -17.46 9.52
C TRP A 129 3.98 -16.38 10.58
N GLY A 130 3.02 -16.21 11.51
CA GLY A 130 3.18 -15.32 12.67
C GLY A 130 4.07 -15.87 13.78
N ALA A 131 4.13 -17.19 13.97
CA ALA A 131 4.92 -17.85 15.01
C ALA A 131 6.41 -17.93 14.65
N GLN A 132 6.75 -17.97 13.36
CA GLN A 132 8.15 -18.04 12.91
C GLN A 132 8.90 -16.70 13.05
N PHE A 133 8.20 -15.60 13.29
CA PHE A 133 8.80 -14.30 13.58
C PHE A 133 8.89 -14.00 15.08
N GLY A 134 8.74 -15.01 15.94
CA GLY A 134 8.93 -14.89 17.37
C GLY A 134 7.84 -14.12 18.12
N GLY A 135 6.68 -13.88 17.52
CA GLY A 135 5.59 -13.14 18.15
C GLY A 135 5.77 -11.63 18.23
N ASP A 136 6.90 -11.08 17.78
CA ASP A 136 7.22 -9.66 17.87
C ASP A 136 6.59 -8.82 16.75
N ILE A 137 5.95 -9.46 15.78
CA ILE A 137 5.30 -8.75 14.67
C ILE A 137 3.92 -8.29 15.09
N SER A 138 3.72 -6.98 15.06
CA SER A 138 2.45 -6.36 15.41
C SER A 138 1.32 -6.80 14.46
N LYS A 139 0.12 -6.99 15.02
CA LYS A 139 -1.11 -7.23 14.24
C LYS A 139 -1.69 -5.95 13.61
N LYS A 140 -1.06 -4.79 13.82
CA LYS A 140 -1.47 -3.53 13.20
C LYS A 140 -1.08 -3.53 11.73
N LEU A 141 -1.86 -2.81 10.92
CA LEU A 141 -1.62 -2.64 9.49
C LEU A 141 -0.22 -2.06 9.20
N HIS A 142 0.59 -2.78 8.42
CA HIS A 142 1.93 -2.37 8.01
C HIS A 142 1.90 -1.61 6.68
N LEU A 143 1.15 -0.52 6.63
CA LEU A 143 1.08 0.41 5.49
C LEU A 143 1.28 1.83 6.01
N HIS A 144 2.23 2.55 5.42
CA HIS A 144 2.66 3.87 5.87
C HIS A 144 2.87 4.82 4.69
N ALA A 145 2.25 6.00 4.75
CA ALA A 145 2.53 7.08 3.81
C ALA A 145 3.93 7.66 4.12
N ARG A 146 4.94 7.22 3.36
CA ARG A 146 6.35 7.51 3.62
C ARG A 146 6.81 8.84 3.06
N TYR A 147 6.41 9.14 1.83
CA TYR A 147 6.90 10.30 1.12
C TYR A 147 5.78 10.96 0.33
N LEU A 148 5.76 12.27 0.36
CA LEU A 148 4.87 13.12 -0.40
C LEU A 148 5.68 14.24 -1.05
N LYS A 149 5.52 14.38 -2.37
CA LYS A 149 5.97 15.55 -3.13
C LYS A 149 4.75 16.21 -3.76
N ILE A 150 4.55 17.49 -3.50
CA ILE A 150 3.37 18.23 -3.91
C ILE A 150 3.73 19.69 -4.17
N GLU A 151 3.09 20.32 -5.16
CA GLU A 151 3.17 21.77 -5.34
C GLU A 151 2.31 22.49 -4.29
N HIS A 152 2.89 23.49 -3.64
CA HIS A 152 2.15 24.34 -2.71
C HIS A 152 1.04 25.10 -3.45
N PRO A 153 -0.23 25.02 -3.01
CA PRO A 153 -1.37 25.52 -3.79
C PRO A 153 -1.35 27.03 -4.06
N PHE A 154 -0.63 27.80 -3.24
CA PHE A 154 -0.56 29.26 -3.36
C PHE A 154 0.83 29.77 -3.79
N GLU A 155 1.88 29.22 -3.20
CA GLU A 155 3.26 29.70 -3.40
C GLU A 155 3.94 29.08 -4.62
N LYS A 156 3.31 28.07 -5.25
CA LYS A 156 3.84 27.38 -6.43
C LYS A 156 5.23 26.74 -6.27
N ARG A 157 5.69 26.60 -5.02
CA ARG A 157 6.93 25.89 -4.69
C ARG A 157 6.64 24.42 -4.44
N ILE A 158 7.63 23.58 -4.72
CA ILE A 158 7.55 22.15 -4.38
C ILE A 158 7.76 21.97 -2.88
N ILE A 159 6.89 21.19 -2.27
CA ILE A 159 7.00 20.71 -0.89
C ILE A 159 7.29 19.21 -0.94
N GLU A 160 8.32 18.79 -0.23
CA GLU A 160 8.65 17.39 -0.02
C GLU A 160 8.55 17.08 1.46
N ILE A 161 7.80 16.03 1.80
CA ILE A 161 7.57 15.60 3.17
C ILE A 161 7.93 14.12 3.26
N LYS A 162 8.76 13.79 4.26
CA LYS A 162 9.13 12.43 4.61
C LYS A 162 8.67 12.15 6.04
N ALA A 163 7.91 11.09 6.23
CA ALA A 163 7.42 10.69 7.56
C ALA A 163 8.20 9.47 8.08
N ASP A 164 8.57 9.49 9.35
CA ASP A 164 9.21 8.35 9.98
C ASP A 164 8.26 7.18 10.14
N LEU A 165 8.79 5.96 10.17
CA LEU A 165 7.99 4.77 10.39
C LEU A 165 7.29 4.83 11.75
N PRO A 166 6.00 4.46 11.84
CA PRO A 166 5.34 4.29 13.12
C PRO A 166 6.01 3.17 13.92
N SER A 167 5.97 3.26 15.23
CA SER A 167 6.73 2.40 16.15
C SER A 167 6.57 0.89 15.90
N HIS A 168 5.36 0.45 15.54
CA HIS A 168 5.11 -0.97 15.25
C HIS A 168 5.80 -1.42 13.95
N MET A 169 5.84 -0.58 12.92
CA MET A 169 6.55 -0.87 11.68
C MET A 169 8.07 -0.78 11.88
N ALA A 170 8.56 0.22 12.62
CA ALA A 170 9.98 0.34 12.93
C ALA A 170 10.51 -0.92 13.65
N ARG A 171 9.73 -1.50 14.57
CA ARG A 171 10.09 -2.78 15.20
C ARG A 171 10.15 -3.92 14.20
N THR A 172 9.19 -4.03 13.30
CA THR A 172 9.18 -5.06 12.25
C THR A 172 10.40 -4.92 11.34
N TRP A 173 10.74 -3.70 10.89
CA TRP A 173 11.94 -3.44 10.08
C TRP A 173 13.20 -3.86 10.81
N LYS A 174 13.33 -3.53 12.10
CA LYS A 174 14.45 -3.96 12.92
C LYS A 174 14.52 -5.48 13.04
N THR A 175 13.40 -6.15 13.29
CA THR A 175 13.33 -7.62 13.39
C THR A 175 13.73 -8.30 12.08
N PHE A 176 13.34 -7.73 10.94
CA PHE A 176 13.67 -8.26 9.62
C PHE A 176 15.02 -7.79 9.09
N GLN A 177 15.73 -6.94 9.85
CA GLN A 177 17.02 -6.36 9.48
C GLN A 177 16.98 -5.57 8.16
N TRP A 178 15.85 -4.91 7.89
CA TRP A 178 15.71 -4.02 6.75
C TRP A 178 16.29 -2.65 7.05
N ASP A 179 17.28 -2.23 6.26
CA ASP A 179 17.93 -0.92 6.43
C ASP A 179 17.16 0.18 5.67
N LEU A 180 16.73 1.19 6.43
CA LEU A 180 16.01 2.34 5.88
C LEU A 180 16.87 3.18 4.92
N ALA A 181 18.19 3.14 5.08
CA ALA A 181 19.12 3.91 4.25
C ALA A 181 19.27 3.34 2.84
N GLU A 182 18.91 2.06 2.64
CA GLU A 182 18.98 1.41 1.33
C GLU A 182 17.90 1.85 0.36
N SER A 183 16.86 2.57 0.84
CA SER A 183 15.75 3.00 -0.03
C SER A 183 15.77 4.51 -0.26
N PRO A 184 15.79 4.95 -1.53
CA PRO A 184 15.57 6.35 -1.88
C PRO A 184 14.15 6.79 -1.50
N ASN A 185 13.91 8.11 -1.48
CA ASN A 185 12.58 8.66 -1.17
C ASN A 185 11.52 8.19 -2.17
N ASP A 186 11.89 8.11 -3.44
CA ASP A 186 11.05 7.58 -4.52
C ASP A 186 11.87 6.58 -5.36
N PRO A 187 11.72 5.26 -5.12
CA PRO A 187 12.50 4.24 -5.83
C PRO A 187 12.02 3.99 -7.27
N PHE A 188 10.95 4.65 -7.70
CA PHE A 188 10.42 4.52 -9.07
C PHE A 188 10.97 5.58 -10.03
N ILE A 189 11.67 6.57 -9.50
CA ILE A 189 12.37 7.55 -10.33
C ILE A 189 13.77 7.00 -10.53
N ASP A 190 14.10 6.59 -11.75
CA ASP A 190 15.51 6.41 -12.14
C ASP A 190 16.18 7.77 -11.95
N GLU A 191 17.01 7.91 -10.92
CA GLU A 191 17.99 8.97 -10.87
C GLU A 191 18.97 8.64 -12.00
N GLY A 192 18.65 9.18 -13.18
CA GLY A 192 19.37 8.90 -14.41
C GLY A 192 20.89 9.03 -14.21
N LEU A 193 21.56 7.93 -14.47
CA LEU A 193 23.01 7.87 -14.68
C LEU A 193 23.38 8.69 -15.93
#